data_fe3cbde8c707f232213a495c9b77c5ce
#
_entry.id   fe3cbde8c707f232213a495c9b77c5ce
#
_cell.length_a   1.000
_cell.length_b   1.000
_cell.length_c   1.000
_cell.angle_alpha   90.00
_cell.angle_beta   90.00
_cell.angle_gamma   90.00
#
_symmetry.space_group_name_H-M   'P 1'
#
loop_
_entity.id
_entity.type
_entity.pdbx_description
1 polymer ?
#
loop_
_entity_poly.entity_id
_entity_poly.type
_entity_poly.pdbx_seq_one_letter_code
_entity_poly.pdbx_strand_id
1 'polypeptide(L)'
;MKKYILYILLIPGLLLSSCNKWLEIDPEDRIMEDNLFSSREGFMVALNGVYIEMSSSTLYGGWMQVGLFDVLAQYYTDAMGYSTHAYSNYKDFQYEQEGVKNTYQAIWEKYYNLIVNCNSIIEHCDKAKDLLGDKYYSLIKGEALALRAFFHFEVLRIWGPIFKENPEALSIPYAESSVIEVRPLLAGNVVYEKILKDLKDAESLLKNQDPIITEGTLFSPGGFGEGNDLHYRNLRLNYFAVQALIARSALYCNDQPTALEYAKKVVTGVQKEDEEIFPFIVRGQDDQDRVYKTELLFAQYNLKRGDLWKNYFSNSLSDASVLRVSDDMVDAMYEETDYRYKNQWKKAKSPQEVEQYYFIKYSEVSISNPDNEKEKQQKEHRYLVPMIRVSEMYYIIAECEADQTLALNAINKVRNARALKNLTDYSQLASELEKEYKREFIGEGQLFFYYKRLAKEQIEYGEGYWGPLTVEMDTDKYIPSLPDSEKNNRID
;
A
#
# COMPACT_ATOMS: atom_id res chain seq x y z
N MET A 1 84.52 -0.01 1.00
CA MET A 1 83.29 0.77 1.25
C MET A 1 82.34 0.88 0.05
N LYS A 2 82.81 0.89 -1.21
CA LYS A 2 81.92 1.00 -2.39
C LYS A 2 81.06 -0.24 -2.69
N LYS A 3 81.38 -1.44 -2.24
CA LYS A 3 80.63 -2.68 -2.45
C LYS A 3 79.40 -2.83 -1.55
N TYR A 4 79.37 -2.20 -0.39
CA TYR A 4 78.24 -2.30 0.57
C TYR A 4 77.16 -1.24 0.26
N ILE A 5 77.48 -0.16 -0.40
CA ILE A 5 76.54 0.86 -0.82
C ILE A 5 75.57 0.35 -1.94
N LEU A 6 76.08 -0.58 -2.76
CA LEU A 6 75.26 -1.18 -3.84
C LEU A 6 74.19 -2.13 -3.34
N TYR A 7 74.42 -2.81 -2.18
CA TYR A 7 73.43 -3.70 -1.56
C TYR A 7 72.39 -2.94 -0.75
N ILE A 8 72.70 -1.76 -0.22
CA ILE A 8 71.75 -0.92 0.52
C ILE A 8 70.76 -0.24 -0.42
N LEU A 9 71.07 -0.03 -1.71
CA LEU A 9 70.18 0.57 -2.73
C LEU A 9 69.31 -0.44 -3.45
N LEU A 10 69.55 -1.76 -3.29
CA LEU A 10 68.74 -2.80 -3.94
C LEU A 10 67.58 -3.33 -3.06
N ILE A 11 67.62 -3.08 -1.74
CA ILE A 11 66.58 -3.52 -0.79
C ILE A 11 65.31 -2.67 -0.83
N PRO A 12 65.28 -1.33 -1.10
CA PRO A 12 64.05 -0.58 -1.23
C PRO A 12 63.24 -0.88 -2.50
N GLY A 13 63.86 -1.41 -3.57
CA GLY A 13 63.21 -1.69 -4.84
C GLY A 13 62.32 -2.95 -4.84
N LEU A 14 62.50 -3.82 -3.86
CA LEU A 14 61.71 -5.09 -3.73
C LEU A 14 60.51 -4.96 -2.80
N LEU A 15 60.35 -3.83 -2.12
CA LEU A 15 59.20 -3.60 -1.24
C LEU A 15 58.02 -2.83 -1.89
N LEU A 16 58.12 -2.52 -3.19
CA LEU A 16 57.07 -1.77 -3.91
C LEU A 16 56.15 -2.67 -4.78
N SER A 17 56.32 -3.98 -4.79
CA SER A 17 55.33 -4.90 -5.34
C SER A 17 54.32 -5.29 -4.25
N SER A 18 53.64 -4.29 -3.68
CA SER A 18 52.47 -4.49 -2.86
C SER A 18 51.36 -5.05 -3.77
N CYS A 19 51.03 -6.31 -3.63
CA CYS A 19 49.83 -6.91 -4.21
C CYS A 19 48.60 -6.11 -3.76
N ASN A 20 48.11 -5.20 -4.61
CA ASN A 20 46.86 -4.48 -4.38
C ASN A 20 45.63 -5.41 -4.22
N LYS A 21 45.77 -6.71 -4.48
CA LYS A 21 44.70 -7.69 -4.30
C LYS A 21 44.53 -8.24 -2.87
N TRP A 22 45.41 -7.97 -1.94
CA TRP A 22 45.30 -8.47 -0.56
C TRP A 22 44.58 -7.49 0.38
N LEU A 23 44.15 -6.33 -0.11
CA LEU A 23 43.39 -5.32 0.62
C LEU A 23 41.99 -5.07 0.06
N GLU A 24 41.55 -5.86 -0.92
CA GLU A 24 40.13 -5.97 -1.27
C GLU A 24 39.50 -7.02 -0.33
N ILE A 25 39.25 -6.63 0.91
CA ILE A 25 38.29 -7.32 1.78
C ILE A 25 36.96 -6.95 1.15
N ASP A 26 36.31 -7.91 0.46
CA ASP A 26 34.90 -7.79 0.11
C ASP A 26 34.15 -7.60 1.45
N PRO A 27 33.36 -6.55 1.61
CA PRO A 27 32.56 -6.38 2.81
C PRO A 27 31.74 -7.66 3.05
N GLU A 28 31.63 -8.11 4.30
CA GLU A 28 30.83 -9.31 4.65
C GLU A 28 29.42 -9.25 4.04
N ASP A 29 28.85 -8.06 3.93
CA ASP A 29 27.55 -7.80 3.32
C ASP A 29 27.48 -8.22 1.84
N ARG A 30 28.53 -7.97 1.06
CA ARG A 30 28.61 -8.37 -0.36
C ARG A 30 28.68 -9.89 -0.54
N ILE A 31 29.43 -10.58 0.31
CA ILE A 31 29.51 -12.05 0.29
C ILE A 31 28.14 -12.66 0.65
N MET A 32 27.42 -12.03 1.60
CA MET A 32 26.06 -12.47 1.96
C MET A 32 25.08 -12.24 0.83
N GLU A 33 25.15 -11.10 0.13
CA GLU A 33 24.30 -10.77 -1.01
C GLU A 33 24.56 -11.71 -2.21
N ASP A 34 25.83 -11.96 -2.58
CA ASP A 34 26.19 -12.87 -3.66
C ASP A 34 25.73 -14.31 -3.34
N ASN A 35 25.82 -14.75 -2.09
CA ASN A 35 25.30 -16.05 -1.66
C ASN A 35 23.77 -16.12 -1.75
N LEU A 36 23.07 -15.06 -1.35
CA LEU A 36 21.60 -14.99 -1.42
C LEU A 36 21.11 -15.15 -2.86
N PHE A 37 21.73 -14.45 -3.81
CA PHE A 37 21.33 -14.47 -5.22
C PHE A 37 21.99 -15.58 -6.05
N SER A 38 22.60 -16.58 -5.39
CA SER A 38 23.21 -17.75 -6.06
C SER A 38 22.21 -18.85 -6.43
N SER A 39 20.97 -18.79 -5.96
CA SER A 39 19.92 -19.77 -6.21
C SER A 39 18.54 -19.10 -6.40
N ARG A 40 17.63 -19.78 -7.11
CA ARG A 40 16.24 -19.33 -7.28
C ARG A 40 15.54 -19.10 -5.92
N GLU A 41 15.76 -20.02 -4.99
CA GLU A 41 15.22 -19.94 -3.63
C GLU A 41 15.68 -18.67 -2.91
N GLY A 42 16.93 -18.26 -3.10
CA GLY A 42 17.47 -17.03 -2.53
C GLY A 42 16.78 -15.78 -3.09
N PHE A 43 16.51 -15.73 -4.40
CA PHE A 43 15.71 -14.65 -5.00
C PHE A 43 14.30 -14.60 -4.41
N MET A 44 13.65 -15.75 -4.22
CA MET A 44 12.32 -15.82 -3.59
C MET A 44 12.36 -15.37 -2.13
N VAL A 45 13.42 -15.70 -1.38
CA VAL A 45 13.62 -15.23 0.00
C VAL A 45 13.77 -13.70 0.04
N ALA A 46 14.60 -13.12 -0.85
CA ALA A 46 14.78 -11.68 -0.95
C ALA A 46 13.45 -10.97 -1.26
N LEU A 47 12.71 -11.45 -2.25
CA LEU A 47 11.40 -10.89 -2.62
C LEU A 47 10.38 -11.03 -1.48
N ASN A 48 10.33 -12.18 -0.81
CA ASN A 48 9.49 -12.39 0.38
C ASN A 48 9.85 -11.45 1.51
N GLY A 49 11.15 -11.16 1.71
CA GLY A 49 11.63 -10.19 2.68
C GLY A 49 11.00 -8.80 2.46
N VAL A 50 10.91 -8.33 1.21
CA VAL A 50 10.26 -7.05 0.88
C VAL A 50 8.78 -7.06 1.28
N TYR A 51 8.03 -8.12 0.95
CA TYR A 51 6.62 -8.22 1.34
C TYR A 51 6.43 -8.31 2.87
N ILE A 52 7.31 -9.01 3.59
CA ILE A 52 7.25 -9.09 5.05
C ILE A 52 7.51 -7.72 5.69
N GLU A 53 8.52 -7.00 5.22
CA GLU A 53 8.87 -5.69 5.75
C GLU A 53 7.78 -4.63 5.50
N MET A 54 6.95 -4.78 4.48
CA MET A 54 5.74 -3.95 4.29
C MET A 54 4.76 -4.08 5.45
N SER A 55 4.72 -5.22 6.17
CA SER A 55 3.82 -5.44 7.30
C SER A 55 4.30 -4.82 8.61
N SER A 56 5.39 -4.06 8.60
CA SER A 56 5.87 -3.32 9.78
C SER A 56 4.84 -2.31 10.27
N SER A 57 4.86 -1.99 11.56
CA SER A 57 3.98 -0.96 12.16
C SER A 57 4.18 0.42 11.56
N THR A 58 5.37 0.71 11.03
CA THR A 58 5.67 1.95 10.30
C THR A 58 4.88 2.06 8.99
N LEU A 59 4.58 0.93 8.34
CA LEU A 59 3.83 0.89 7.09
C LEU A 59 2.44 0.28 7.29
N TYR A 60 2.13 -0.82 6.59
CA TYR A 60 0.78 -1.38 6.51
C TYR A 60 0.38 -2.24 7.71
N GLY A 61 1.31 -2.48 8.65
CA GLY A 61 0.99 -3.01 9.97
C GLY A 61 0.56 -1.95 10.98
N GLY A 62 0.43 -0.69 10.59
CA GLY A 62 0.04 0.41 11.47
C GLY A 62 -0.22 1.73 10.76
N TRP A 63 0.78 2.60 10.68
CA TRP A 63 0.65 4.00 10.29
C TRP A 63 0.02 4.22 8.92
N MET A 64 0.46 3.48 7.90
CA MET A 64 -0.05 3.64 6.53
C MET A 64 -1.45 3.07 6.33
N GLN A 65 -1.84 2.08 7.15
CA GLN A 65 -3.11 1.39 7.00
C GLN A 65 -4.25 2.09 7.75
N VAL A 66 -4.06 2.37 9.03
CA VAL A 66 -5.15 2.82 9.92
C VAL A 66 -4.81 4.08 10.71
N GLY A 67 -3.51 4.34 10.94
CA GLY A 67 -3.09 5.31 11.94
C GLY A 67 -2.96 6.72 11.42
N LEU A 68 -2.43 6.95 10.22
CA LEU A 68 -2.04 8.30 9.78
C LEU A 68 -3.06 8.92 8.83
N PHE A 69 -3.27 8.32 7.66
CA PHE A 69 -4.04 8.97 6.59
C PHE A 69 -5.55 8.99 6.84
N ASP A 70 -6.07 8.03 7.60
CA ASP A 70 -7.46 8.09 8.04
C ASP A 70 -7.68 9.15 9.13
N VAL A 71 -6.67 9.41 9.99
CA VAL A 71 -6.68 10.53 10.93
C VAL A 71 -6.67 11.87 10.19
N LEU A 72 -5.79 12.03 9.20
CA LEU A 72 -5.73 13.24 8.35
C LEU A 72 -7.01 13.42 7.52
N ALA A 73 -7.67 12.34 7.12
CA ALA A 73 -8.98 12.37 6.46
C ALA A 73 -10.15 12.72 7.41
N GLN A 74 -9.86 12.98 8.69
CA GLN A 74 -10.82 13.39 9.71
C GLN A 74 -11.89 12.33 10.05
N TYR A 75 -11.59 11.03 9.86
CA TYR A 75 -12.53 9.97 10.26
C TYR A 75 -12.72 9.89 11.78
N TYR A 76 -11.63 10.02 12.55
CA TYR A 76 -11.58 9.67 13.97
C TYR A 76 -11.54 10.93 14.84
N THR A 77 -12.60 11.71 14.80
CA THR A 77 -12.63 13.03 15.48
C THR A 77 -13.28 12.99 16.86
N ASP A 78 -14.05 11.97 17.18
CA ASP A 78 -14.89 11.94 18.38
C ASP A 78 -14.07 12.01 19.68
N ALA A 79 -13.08 11.14 19.85
CA ALA A 79 -12.22 11.17 21.03
C ALA A 79 -11.10 12.23 20.95
N MET A 80 -10.82 12.78 19.77
CA MET A 80 -9.70 13.70 19.53
C MET A 80 -10.00 15.18 19.83
N GLY A 81 -11.19 15.50 20.32
CA GLY A 81 -11.51 16.85 20.81
C GLY A 81 -10.68 17.30 22.02
N TYR A 82 -9.94 16.39 22.64
CA TYR A 82 -9.06 16.67 23.76
C TYR A 82 -7.60 16.78 23.27
N SER A 83 -6.92 17.87 23.63
CA SER A 83 -5.51 18.13 23.28
C SER A 83 -4.51 17.05 23.76
N THR A 84 -4.96 16.12 24.59
CA THR A 84 -4.16 14.99 25.14
C THR A 84 -4.26 13.71 24.33
N HIS A 85 -5.06 13.67 23.25
CA HIS A 85 -5.16 12.49 22.42
C HIS A 85 -3.84 12.23 21.65
N ALA A 86 -3.41 10.97 21.57
CA ALA A 86 -2.14 10.59 20.95
C ALA A 86 -2.00 11.05 19.47
N TYR A 87 -3.11 11.23 18.79
CA TYR A 87 -3.17 11.62 17.36
C TYR A 87 -3.62 13.08 17.14
N SER A 88 -3.79 13.91 18.18
CA SER A 88 -4.27 15.28 18.02
C SER A 88 -3.38 16.12 17.09
N ASN A 89 -2.04 16.03 17.25
CA ASN A 89 -1.12 16.76 16.38
C ASN A 89 -1.21 16.35 14.91
N TYR A 90 -1.49 15.06 14.63
CA TYR A 90 -1.69 14.56 13.27
C TYR A 90 -3.02 15.08 12.69
N LYS A 91 -4.11 14.95 13.45
CA LYS A 91 -5.43 15.44 13.07
C LYS A 91 -5.41 16.95 12.72
N ASP A 92 -4.63 17.73 13.47
CA ASP A 92 -4.50 19.17 13.31
C ASP A 92 -3.35 19.57 12.35
N PHE A 93 -2.81 18.63 11.56
CA PHE A 93 -1.77 18.84 10.55
C PHE A 93 -0.49 19.51 11.09
N GLN A 94 -0.12 19.24 12.36
CA GLN A 94 1.01 19.85 13.03
C GLN A 94 2.33 19.16 12.61
N TYR A 95 2.68 19.25 11.33
CA TYR A 95 3.82 18.54 10.75
C TYR A 95 5.17 18.91 11.37
N GLU A 96 5.31 20.10 11.93
CA GLU A 96 6.55 20.56 12.56
C GLU A 96 6.74 20.07 14.00
N GLN A 97 5.76 19.41 14.60
CA GLN A 97 5.91 18.79 15.92
C GLN A 97 6.87 17.60 15.84
N GLU A 98 7.80 17.50 16.80
CA GLU A 98 8.87 16.50 16.78
C GLU A 98 8.36 15.06 16.61
N GLY A 99 7.31 14.66 17.32
CA GLY A 99 6.72 13.32 17.20
C GLY A 99 6.16 13.04 15.80
N VAL A 100 5.53 14.05 15.18
CA VAL A 100 5.01 13.95 13.81
C VAL A 100 6.15 13.86 12.81
N LYS A 101 7.16 14.74 12.91
CA LYS A 101 8.37 14.70 12.08
C LYS A 101 9.04 13.33 12.11
N ASN A 102 9.24 12.77 13.32
CA ASN A 102 9.86 11.46 13.49
C ASN A 102 9.07 10.33 12.82
N THR A 103 7.73 10.41 12.83
CA THR A 103 6.88 9.43 12.12
C THR A 103 7.07 9.54 10.61
N TYR A 104 7.03 10.74 10.03
CA TYR A 104 7.27 10.94 8.60
C TYR A 104 8.68 10.55 8.18
N GLN A 105 9.68 10.86 9.00
CA GLN A 105 11.07 10.42 8.79
C GLN A 105 11.16 8.88 8.72
N ALA A 106 10.56 8.18 9.67
CA ALA A 106 10.59 6.72 9.72
C ALA A 106 9.86 6.09 8.50
N ILE A 107 8.75 6.68 8.05
CA ILE A 107 8.03 6.23 6.85
C ILE A 107 8.89 6.42 5.60
N TRP A 108 9.53 7.58 5.45
CA TRP A 108 10.44 7.88 4.33
C TRP A 108 11.60 6.88 4.26
N GLU A 109 12.33 6.73 5.35
CA GLU A 109 13.46 5.80 5.45
C GLU A 109 13.06 4.36 5.14
N LYS A 110 11.90 3.94 5.65
CA LYS A 110 11.40 2.58 5.41
C LYS A 110 11.07 2.35 3.94
N TYR A 111 10.42 3.30 3.26
CA TYR A 111 10.15 3.16 1.83
C TYR A 111 11.42 3.14 0.99
N TYR A 112 12.37 4.04 1.23
CA TYR A 112 13.63 4.05 0.46
C TYR A 112 14.49 2.81 0.72
N ASN A 113 14.47 2.26 1.93
CA ASN A 113 15.10 0.97 2.22
C ASN A 113 14.47 -0.16 1.39
N LEU A 114 13.14 -0.23 1.32
CA LEU A 114 12.44 -1.21 0.48
C LEU A 114 12.72 -1.01 -1.02
N ILE A 115 12.83 0.23 -1.48
CA ILE A 115 13.20 0.56 -2.86
C ILE A 115 14.61 0.06 -3.19
N VAL A 116 15.58 0.24 -2.29
CA VAL A 116 16.95 -0.29 -2.45
C VAL A 116 16.92 -1.81 -2.55
N ASN A 117 16.15 -2.50 -1.71
CA ASN A 117 16.00 -3.95 -1.77
C ASN A 117 15.37 -4.41 -3.11
N CYS A 118 14.36 -3.70 -3.61
CA CYS A 118 13.79 -3.99 -4.93
C CYS A 118 14.83 -3.80 -6.04
N ASN A 119 15.65 -2.74 -5.98
CA ASN A 119 16.69 -2.48 -6.94
C ASN A 119 17.75 -3.59 -6.94
N SER A 120 18.20 -4.06 -5.77
CA SER A 120 19.13 -5.19 -5.65
C SER A 120 18.55 -6.44 -6.32
N ILE A 121 17.27 -6.78 -6.07
CA ILE A 121 16.61 -7.93 -6.72
C ILE A 121 16.61 -7.75 -8.24
N ILE A 122 16.23 -6.58 -8.76
CA ILE A 122 16.16 -6.31 -10.20
C ILE A 122 17.54 -6.46 -10.86
N GLU A 123 18.59 -5.86 -10.27
CA GLU A 123 19.97 -5.92 -10.77
C GLU A 123 20.53 -7.34 -10.80
N HIS A 124 20.20 -8.15 -9.79
CA HIS A 124 20.63 -9.57 -9.75
C HIS A 124 19.81 -10.44 -10.71
N CYS A 125 18.52 -10.18 -10.91
CA CYS A 125 17.72 -10.88 -11.91
C CYS A 125 18.34 -10.78 -13.30
N ASP A 126 18.82 -9.59 -13.71
CA ASP A 126 19.42 -9.39 -15.03
C ASP A 126 20.71 -10.17 -15.23
N LYS A 127 21.46 -10.43 -14.17
CA LYS A 127 22.68 -11.24 -14.18
C LYS A 127 22.41 -12.74 -14.11
N ALA A 128 21.27 -13.16 -13.58
CA ALA A 128 20.93 -14.55 -13.25
C ALA A 128 19.78 -15.10 -14.12
N LYS A 129 19.55 -14.57 -15.32
CA LYS A 129 18.42 -14.97 -16.17
C LYS A 129 18.43 -16.47 -16.49
N ASP A 130 19.60 -17.03 -16.80
CA ASP A 130 19.76 -18.46 -17.10
C ASP A 130 19.48 -19.35 -15.87
N LEU A 131 19.87 -18.89 -14.68
CA LEU A 131 19.60 -19.57 -13.42
C LEU A 131 18.10 -19.62 -13.09
N LEU A 132 17.39 -18.50 -13.32
CA LEU A 132 15.98 -18.35 -13.00
C LEU A 132 15.07 -19.01 -14.04
N GLY A 133 15.50 -19.07 -15.30
CA GLY A 133 14.65 -19.43 -16.42
C GLY A 133 13.56 -18.38 -16.68
N ASP A 134 12.89 -18.44 -17.82
CA ASP A 134 11.97 -17.39 -18.27
C ASP A 134 10.82 -17.12 -17.27
N LYS A 135 10.25 -18.16 -16.67
CA LYS A 135 9.13 -18.05 -15.75
C LYS A 135 9.50 -17.29 -14.47
N TYR A 136 10.50 -17.75 -13.73
CA TYR A 136 10.88 -17.13 -12.46
C TYR A 136 11.58 -15.79 -12.66
N TYR A 137 12.37 -15.63 -13.72
CA TYR A 137 12.90 -14.32 -14.11
C TYR A 137 11.77 -13.30 -14.28
N SER A 138 10.74 -13.66 -15.04
CA SER A 138 9.60 -12.76 -15.31
C SER A 138 8.79 -12.48 -14.05
N LEU A 139 8.51 -13.48 -13.22
CA LEU A 139 7.75 -13.30 -11.99
C LEU A 139 8.52 -12.45 -10.97
N ILE A 140 9.76 -12.80 -10.67
CA ILE A 140 10.54 -12.13 -9.63
C ILE A 140 10.87 -10.70 -10.05
N LYS A 141 11.37 -10.49 -11.27
CA LYS A 141 11.69 -9.16 -11.77
C LYS A 141 10.43 -8.30 -11.96
N GLY A 142 9.34 -8.90 -12.48
CA GLY A 142 8.07 -8.21 -12.62
C GLY A 142 7.50 -7.73 -11.29
N GLU A 143 7.50 -8.58 -10.26
CA GLU A 143 7.07 -8.20 -8.92
C GLU A 143 7.99 -7.15 -8.28
N ALA A 144 9.32 -7.27 -8.45
CA ALA A 144 10.27 -6.30 -7.90
C ALA A 144 10.14 -4.91 -8.55
N LEU A 145 9.91 -4.84 -9.88
CA LEU A 145 9.61 -3.59 -10.59
C LEU A 145 8.28 -2.98 -10.10
N ALA A 146 7.24 -3.81 -9.96
CA ALA A 146 5.95 -3.37 -9.46
C ALA A 146 6.01 -2.86 -8.02
N LEU A 147 6.78 -3.51 -7.14
CA LEU A 147 7.03 -3.06 -5.76
C LEU A 147 7.81 -1.75 -5.73
N ARG A 148 8.86 -1.60 -6.55
CA ARG A 148 9.62 -0.34 -6.67
C ARG A 148 8.71 0.82 -7.07
N ALA A 149 7.89 0.61 -8.08
CA ALA A 149 6.90 1.58 -8.54
C ALA A 149 5.85 1.89 -7.46
N PHE A 150 5.35 0.86 -6.76
CA PHE A 150 4.40 1.00 -5.67
C PHE A 150 4.97 1.87 -4.55
N PHE A 151 6.19 1.61 -4.09
CA PHE A 151 6.80 2.39 -3.02
C PHE A 151 7.07 3.84 -3.44
N HIS A 152 7.57 4.08 -4.64
CA HIS A 152 7.73 5.45 -5.14
C HIS A 152 6.38 6.16 -5.29
N PHE A 153 5.32 5.46 -5.69
CA PHE A 153 3.98 6.01 -5.75
C PHE A 153 3.46 6.40 -4.36
N GLU A 154 3.69 5.56 -3.35
CA GLU A 154 3.31 5.90 -1.97
C GLU A 154 4.05 7.14 -1.47
N VAL A 155 5.36 7.22 -1.71
CA VAL A 155 6.17 8.41 -1.37
C VAL A 155 5.68 9.64 -2.16
N LEU A 156 5.37 9.50 -3.45
CA LEU A 156 4.81 10.57 -4.27
C LEU A 156 3.44 11.05 -3.76
N ARG A 157 2.57 10.13 -3.31
CA ARG A 157 1.26 10.52 -2.75
C ARG A 157 1.41 11.34 -1.47
N ILE A 158 2.42 11.06 -0.66
CA ILE A 158 2.66 11.77 0.61
C ILE A 158 3.29 13.12 0.34
N TRP A 159 4.46 13.18 -0.29
CA TRP A 159 5.29 14.38 -0.44
C TRP A 159 5.21 15.07 -1.79
N GLY A 160 4.55 14.46 -2.77
CA GLY A 160 4.38 15.02 -4.09
C GLY A 160 3.27 16.08 -4.16
N PRO A 161 3.19 16.77 -5.30
CA PRO A 161 2.23 17.86 -5.50
C PRO A 161 0.78 17.38 -5.58
N ILE A 162 -0.14 18.33 -5.48
CA ILE A 162 -1.53 18.16 -5.89
C ILE A 162 -1.53 18.22 -7.43
N PHE A 163 -1.64 17.05 -8.07
CA PHE A 163 -1.48 16.93 -9.54
C PHE A 163 -2.47 17.76 -10.34
N LYS A 164 -3.65 17.98 -9.81
CA LYS A 164 -4.68 18.85 -10.43
C LYS A 164 -4.23 20.32 -10.52
N GLU A 165 -3.34 20.75 -9.62
CA GLU A 165 -2.90 22.14 -9.50
C GLU A 165 -1.53 22.39 -10.13
N ASN A 166 -0.52 21.58 -9.75
CA ASN A 166 0.85 21.79 -10.21
C ASN A 166 1.65 20.48 -10.35
N PRO A 167 1.45 19.70 -11.41
CA PRO A 167 2.16 18.43 -11.60
C PRO A 167 3.67 18.59 -11.82
N GLU A 168 4.14 19.80 -12.17
CA GLU A 168 5.55 20.08 -12.46
C GLU A 168 6.36 20.51 -11.21
N ALA A 169 5.70 20.67 -10.06
CA ALA A 169 6.40 20.97 -8.82
C ALA A 169 7.41 19.87 -8.47
N LEU A 170 8.58 20.27 -7.97
CA LEU A 170 9.60 19.34 -7.46
C LEU A 170 8.99 18.54 -6.28
N SER A 171 9.29 17.24 -6.26
CA SER A 171 8.68 16.32 -5.32
C SER A 171 9.70 15.41 -4.64
N ILE A 172 9.98 14.27 -5.22
CA ILE A 172 10.78 13.20 -4.61
C ILE A 172 11.87 12.71 -5.58
N PRO A 173 12.97 12.13 -5.09
CA PRO A 173 13.90 11.41 -5.95
C PRO A 173 13.32 10.07 -6.39
N TYR A 174 13.68 9.60 -7.59
CA TYR A 174 13.37 8.27 -8.08
C TYR A 174 14.63 7.41 -8.15
N ALA A 175 14.73 6.38 -7.32
CA ALA A 175 15.90 5.52 -7.22
C ALA A 175 15.76 4.27 -8.09
N GLU A 176 16.60 4.15 -9.14
CA GLU A 176 16.61 3.05 -10.10
C GLU A 176 17.80 2.09 -9.92
N SER A 177 18.63 2.31 -8.90
CA SER A 177 19.74 1.42 -8.54
C SER A 177 19.85 1.21 -7.05
N SER A 178 20.49 0.09 -6.64
CA SER A 178 20.75 -0.25 -5.25
C SER A 178 21.81 0.64 -4.56
N VAL A 179 22.54 1.45 -5.34
CA VAL A 179 23.56 2.37 -4.83
C VAL A 179 22.90 3.46 -3.97
N ILE A 180 23.37 3.61 -2.75
CA ILE A 180 22.92 4.65 -1.82
C ILE A 180 23.68 5.94 -2.14
N GLU A 181 23.00 6.91 -2.72
CA GLU A 181 23.52 8.21 -3.09
C GLU A 181 22.44 9.29 -3.03
N VAL A 182 22.83 10.55 -2.90
CA VAL A 182 21.89 11.68 -2.97
C VAL A 182 21.45 11.86 -4.44
N ARG A 183 20.15 11.71 -4.70
CA ARG A 183 19.57 11.85 -6.03
C ARG A 183 18.78 13.15 -6.13
N PRO A 184 18.72 13.79 -7.31
CA PRO A 184 17.95 15.01 -7.48
C PRO A 184 16.46 14.77 -7.22
N LEU A 185 15.79 15.78 -6.67
CA LEU A 185 14.33 15.83 -6.66
C LEU A 185 13.84 15.99 -8.10
N LEU A 186 12.80 15.26 -8.44
CA LEU A 186 12.17 15.30 -9.76
C LEU A 186 10.80 15.98 -9.66
N ALA A 187 10.36 16.56 -10.76
CA ALA A 187 8.99 17.04 -10.88
C ALA A 187 8.00 15.88 -10.74
N GLY A 188 6.82 16.15 -10.17
CA GLY A 188 5.82 15.10 -9.91
C GLY A 188 5.41 14.31 -11.16
N ASN A 189 5.20 15.00 -12.28
CA ASN A 189 4.89 14.36 -13.57
C ASN A 189 6.05 13.45 -14.06
N VAL A 190 7.31 13.84 -13.87
CA VAL A 190 8.47 13.01 -14.23
C VAL A 190 8.55 11.76 -13.35
N VAL A 191 8.26 11.89 -12.05
CA VAL A 191 8.16 10.73 -11.15
C VAL A 191 7.04 9.79 -11.60
N TYR A 192 5.87 10.33 -11.96
CA TYR A 192 4.75 9.53 -12.48
C TYR A 192 5.11 8.76 -13.76
N GLU A 193 5.79 9.41 -14.71
CA GLU A 193 6.26 8.73 -15.94
C GLU A 193 7.17 7.53 -15.62
N LYS A 194 8.07 7.66 -14.63
CA LYS A 194 8.94 6.57 -14.18
C LYS A 194 8.17 5.44 -13.49
N ILE A 195 7.21 5.79 -12.62
CA ILE A 195 6.29 4.83 -12.00
C ILE A 195 5.54 4.04 -13.09
N LEU A 196 4.96 4.76 -14.04
CA LEU A 196 4.18 4.15 -15.12
C LEU A 196 5.05 3.24 -16.00
N LYS A 197 6.30 3.62 -16.25
CA LYS A 197 7.26 2.80 -16.98
C LYS A 197 7.54 1.49 -16.25
N ASP A 198 7.89 1.54 -14.97
CA ASP A 198 8.16 0.33 -14.18
C ASP A 198 6.95 -0.60 -14.12
N LEU A 199 5.74 -0.05 -13.95
CA LEU A 199 4.51 -0.84 -13.94
C LEU A 199 4.20 -1.48 -15.29
N LYS A 200 4.43 -0.80 -16.41
CA LYS A 200 4.25 -1.37 -17.75
C LYS A 200 5.30 -2.44 -18.06
N ASP A 201 6.54 -2.25 -17.64
CA ASP A 201 7.59 -3.27 -17.73
C ASP A 201 7.22 -4.52 -16.91
N ALA A 202 6.69 -4.32 -15.69
CA ALA A 202 6.18 -5.39 -14.83
C ALA A 202 4.99 -6.11 -15.47
N GLU A 203 3.99 -5.38 -15.98
CA GLU A 203 2.84 -5.95 -16.71
C GLU A 203 3.29 -6.84 -17.86
N SER A 204 4.25 -6.36 -18.67
CA SER A 204 4.80 -7.09 -19.81
C SER A 204 5.47 -8.40 -19.39
N LEU A 205 6.25 -8.40 -18.30
CA LEU A 205 6.90 -9.60 -17.77
C LEU A 205 5.87 -10.60 -17.23
N LEU A 206 4.87 -10.14 -16.49
CA LEU A 206 3.88 -11.00 -15.84
C LEU A 206 2.84 -11.58 -16.81
N LYS A 207 2.53 -10.90 -17.91
CA LYS A 207 1.42 -11.19 -18.82
C LYS A 207 1.25 -12.64 -19.25
N ASN A 208 2.34 -13.36 -19.48
CA ASN A 208 2.30 -14.74 -19.97
C ASN A 208 2.90 -15.75 -18.98
N GLN A 209 3.28 -15.30 -17.77
CA GLN A 209 4.02 -16.11 -16.81
C GLN A 209 3.30 -16.20 -15.46
N ASP A 210 2.42 -15.25 -15.15
CA ASP A 210 1.72 -15.22 -13.87
C ASP A 210 0.57 -16.24 -13.87
N PRO A 211 0.60 -17.26 -12.97
CA PRO A 211 -0.44 -18.27 -12.89
C PRO A 211 -1.82 -17.73 -12.52
N ILE A 212 -1.91 -16.52 -11.94
CA ILE A 212 -3.20 -15.87 -11.64
C ILE A 212 -4.10 -15.80 -12.88
N ILE A 213 -3.52 -15.67 -14.07
CA ILE A 213 -4.25 -15.49 -15.33
C ILE A 213 -4.98 -16.78 -15.72
N THR A 214 -4.36 -17.94 -15.52
CA THR A 214 -4.89 -19.24 -15.95
C THR A 214 -5.51 -20.04 -14.81
N GLU A 215 -4.92 -19.96 -13.62
CA GLU A 215 -5.22 -20.80 -12.46
C GLU A 215 -6.02 -20.06 -11.36
N GLY A 216 -6.10 -18.71 -11.45
CA GLY A 216 -6.74 -17.89 -10.44
C GLY A 216 -5.88 -17.74 -9.17
N THR A 217 -6.54 -17.44 -8.05
CA THR A 217 -5.84 -17.11 -6.79
C THR A 217 -5.20 -18.31 -6.11
N LEU A 218 -5.63 -19.55 -6.43
CA LEU A 218 -5.14 -20.80 -5.85
C LEU A 218 -5.08 -20.77 -4.30
N PHE A 219 -6.24 -20.52 -3.69
CA PHE A 219 -6.38 -20.49 -2.23
C PHE A 219 -6.19 -21.85 -1.54
N SER A 220 -6.12 -22.94 -2.27
CA SER A 220 -5.88 -24.25 -1.70
C SER A 220 -4.45 -24.71 -1.99
N PRO A 221 -3.56 -24.78 -1.00
CA PRO A 221 -2.29 -25.42 -1.20
C PRO A 221 -2.55 -26.90 -1.44
N GLY A 222 -2.14 -27.40 -2.58
CA GLY A 222 -1.99 -28.83 -2.80
C GLY A 222 -0.81 -29.33 -1.97
N GLY A 223 -0.95 -29.48 -0.66
CA GLY A 223 0.08 -30.01 0.23
C GLY A 223 1.41 -29.21 0.26
N PHE A 224 2.30 -29.58 1.16
CA PHE A 224 3.69 -29.09 1.20
C PHE A 224 4.48 -29.79 0.06
N GLY A 225 4.50 -29.20 -1.14
CA GLY A 225 5.16 -29.75 -2.30
C GLY A 225 5.76 -28.68 -3.20
N GLU A 226 6.55 -29.12 -4.16
CA GLU A 226 7.14 -28.27 -5.19
C GLU A 226 6.04 -27.46 -5.92
N GLY A 227 6.22 -26.12 -6.02
CA GLY A 227 5.28 -25.21 -6.68
C GLY A 227 4.34 -24.44 -5.77
N ASN A 228 4.40 -24.62 -4.45
CA ASN A 228 3.59 -23.87 -3.48
C ASN A 228 3.96 -22.37 -3.44
N ASP A 229 5.14 -22.01 -3.87
CA ASP A 229 5.65 -20.64 -4.03
C ASP A 229 4.84 -19.80 -5.04
N LEU A 230 4.03 -20.43 -5.88
CA LEU A 230 3.17 -19.78 -6.88
C LEU A 230 1.69 -19.73 -6.48
N HIS A 231 1.35 -20.21 -5.29
CA HIS A 231 0.00 -20.09 -4.73
C HIS A 231 -0.23 -18.72 -4.09
N TYR A 232 -1.48 -18.42 -3.76
CA TYR A 232 -1.89 -17.17 -3.12
C TYR A 232 -1.37 -15.93 -3.86
N ARG A 233 -1.55 -15.91 -5.18
CA ARG A 233 -1.08 -14.80 -6.01
C ARG A 233 -1.68 -13.45 -5.64
N ASN A 234 -2.84 -13.43 -4.96
CA ASN A 234 -3.43 -12.22 -4.40
C ASN A 234 -2.62 -11.61 -3.23
N LEU A 235 -1.62 -12.34 -2.68
CA LEU A 235 -0.66 -11.80 -1.71
C LEU A 235 0.57 -11.16 -2.38
N ARG A 236 0.55 -11.05 -3.70
CA ARG A 236 1.63 -10.54 -4.52
C ARG A 236 1.11 -9.44 -5.44
N LEU A 237 2.00 -8.58 -5.92
CA LEU A 237 1.71 -7.72 -7.05
C LEU A 237 1.65 -8.57 -8.33
N ASN A 238 0.56 -9.33 -8.43
CA ASN A 238 0.25 -10.17 -9.57
C ASN A 238 -0.16 -9.34 -10.79
N TYR A 239 -0.35 -9.99 -11.95
CA TYR A 239 -0.69 -9.34 -13.21
C TYR A 239 -1.87 -8.34 -13.10
N PHE A 240 -2.97 -8.74 -12.46
CA PHE A 240 -4.14 -7.87 -12.30
C PHE A 240 -3.92 -6.77 -11.25
N ALA A 241 -3.17 -7.05 -10.20
CA ALA A 241 -2.79 -6.06 -9.19
C ALA A 241 -1.89 -4.97 -9.79
N VAL A 242 -0.98 -5.33 -10.70
CA VAL A 242 -0.15 -4.35 -11.44
C VAL A 242 -1.01 -3.46 -12.32
N GLN A 243 -1.96 -4.02 -13.07
CA GLN A 243 -2.91 -3.24 -13.87
C GLN A 243 -3.76 -2.31 -13.00
N ALA A 244 -4.24 -2.80 -11.87
CA ALA A 244 -4.99 -1.98 -10.91
C ALA A 244 -4.14 -0.85 -10.30
N LEU A 245 -2.86 -1.10 -10.06
CA LEU A 245 -1.94 -0.07 -9.59
C LEU A 245 -1.66 0.99 -10.67
N ILE A 246 -1.60 0.61 -11.96
CA ILE A 246 -1.56 1.57 -13.07
C ILE A 246 -2.82 2.43 -13.05
N ALA A 247 -4.01 1.83 -12.92
CA ALA A 247 -5.26 2.58 -12.88
C ALA A 247 -5.30 3.57 -11.70
N ARG A 248 -4.92 3.12 -10.48
CA ARG A 248 -4.86 3.94 -9.27
C ARG A 248 -3.87 5.10 -9.41
N SER A 249 -2.64 4.82 -9.86
CA SER A 249 -1.60 5.83 -9.99
C SER A 249 -1.94 6.86 -11.08
N ALA A 250 -2.50 6.41 -12.19
CA ALA A 250 -2.97 7.28 -13.26
C ALA A 250 -4.09 8.22 -12.80
N LEU A 251 -5.11 7.69 -12.09
CA LEU A 251 -6.18 8.51 -11.54
C LEU A 251 -5.64 9.55 -10.56
N TYR A 252 -4.73 9.13 -9.64
CA TYR A 252 -4.12 10.04 -8.67
C TYR A 252 -3.32 11.16 -9.35
N CYS A 253 -2.62 10.84 -10.42
CA CYS A 253 -1.81 11.79 -11.20
C CYS A 253 -2.61 12.53 -12.31
N ASN A 254 -3.96 12.49 -12.24
CA ASN A 254 -4.88 13.17 -13.16
C ASN A 254 -4.81 12.70 -14.62
N ASP A 255 -4.30 11.48 -14.86
CA ASP A 255 -4.33 10.81 -16.18
C ASP A 255 -5.57 9.90 -16.28
N GLN A 256 -6.73 10.53 -16.41
CA GLN A 256 -8.04 9.83 -16.49
C GLN A 256 -8.13 8.82 -17.65
N PRO A 257 -7.61 9.09 -18.87
CA PRO A 257 -7.67 8.11 -19.95
C PRO A 257 -6.96 6.80 -19.62
N THR A 258 -5.74 6.86 -19.07
CA THR A 258 -4.98 5.68 -18.64
C THR A 258 -5.68 4.99 -17.47
N ALA A 259 -6.20 5.75 -16.51
CA ALA A 259 -6.94 5.19 -15.36
C ALA A 259 -8.15 4.37 -15.81
N LEU A 260 -8.98 4.93 -16.70
CA LEU A 260 -10.16 4.26 -17.24
C LEU A 260 -9.80 3.01 -18.05
N GLU A 261 -8.79 3.11 -18.94
CA GLU A 261 -8.33 1.98 -19.75
C GLU A 261 -7.93 0.80 -18.87
N TYR A 262 -7.09 1.04 -17.87
CA TYR A 262 -6.56 -0.02 -17.02
C TYR A 262 -7.58 -0.55 -16.02
N ALA A 263 -8.45 0.28 -15.48
CA ALA A 263 -9.56 -0.20 -14.66
C ALA A 263 -10.50 -1.13 -15.45
N LYS A 264 -10.83 -0.78 -16.70
CA LYS A 264 -11.60 -1.65 -17.60
C LYS A 264 -10.85 -2.95 -17.94
N LYS A 265 -9.52 -2.90 -18.16
CA LYS A 265 -8.70 -4.11 -18.37
C LYS A 265 -8.81 -5.07 -17.21
N VAL A 266 -8.72 -4.56 -15.96
CA VAL A 266 -8.84 -5.39 -14.75
C VAL A 266 -10.22 -6.04 -14.69
N VAL A 267 -11.31 -5.24 -14.70
CA VAL A 267 -12.66 -5.80 -14.51
C VAL A 267 -13.08 -6.74 -15.61
N THR A 268 -12.54 -6.59 -16.82
CA THR A 268 -12.77 -7.51 -17.93
C THR A 268 -11.86 -8.76 -17.83
N GLY A 269 -10.59 -8.56 -17.49
CA GLY A 269 -9.60 -9.63 -17.43
C GLY A 269 -9.82 -10.64 -16.30
N VAL A 270 -10.48 -10.22 -15.21
CA VAL A 270 -10.82 -11.12 -14.10
C VAL A 270 -12.08 -11.97 -14.37
N GLN A 271 -12.85 -11.69 -15.44
CA GLN A 271 -13.97 -12.50 -15.86
C GLN A 271 -13.49 -13.73 -16.62
N LYS A 272 -13.93 -14.90 -16.24
CA LYS A 272 -13.75 -16.17 -16.98
C LYS A 272 -15.12 -16.68 -17.43
N GLU A 273 -15.14 -17.65 -18.33
CA GLU A 273 -16.40 -18.20 -18.88
C GLU A 273 -17.35 -18.67 -17.78
N ASP A 274 -16.85 -19.33 -16.74
CA ASP A 274 -17.66 -19.95 -15.70
C ASP A 274 -17.48 -19.29 -14.30
N GLU A 275 -16.48 -18.45 -14.08
CA GLU A 275 -16.12 -17.95 -12.76
C GLU A 275 -15.36 -16.62 -12.81
N GLU A 276 -15.61 -15.71 -11.87
CA GLU A 276 -14.78 -14.52 -11.66
C GLU A 276 -13.56 -14.89 -10.78
N ILE A 277 -12.37 -14.42 -11.15
CA ILE A 277 -11.16 -14.63 -10.33
C ILE A 277 -11.27 -13.88 -9.00
N PHE A 278 -11.88 -12.69 -9.02
CA PHE A 278 -12.08 -11.84 -7.84
C PHE A 278 -13.56 -11.44 -7.71
N PRO A 279 -14.43 -12.39 -7.34
CA PRO A 279 -15.85 -12.11 -7.19
C PRO A 279 -16.12 -11.24 -5.96
N PHE A 280 -17.18 -10.45 -6.02
CA PHE A 280 -17.69 -9.77 -4.84
C PHE A 280 -18.09 -10.79 -3.78
N ILE A 281 -17.92 -10.39 -2.50
CA ILE A 281 -18.30 -11.26 -1.37
C ILE A 281 -19.76 -11.68 -1.45
N VAL A 282 -20.01 -12.96 -1.12
CA VAL A 282 -21.35 -13.48 -0.89
C VAL A 282 -21.75 -13.16 0.54
N ARG A 283 -22.69 -12.24 0.71
CA ARG A 283 -23.16 -11.77 2.02
C ARG A 283 -23.73 -12.92 2.85
N GLY A 284 -23.32 -12.97 4.13
CA GLY A 284 -23.77 -13.99 5.07
C GLY A 284 -23.09 -15.36 4.91
N GLN A 285 -22.14 -15.51 3.98
CA GLN A 285 -21.38 -16.74 3.85
C GLN A 285 -20.34 -16.89 4.98
N ASP A 286 -19.65 -15.80 5.32
CA ASP A 286 -18.77 -15.70 6.48
C ASP A 286 -18.82 -14.28 7.05
N ASP A 287 -19.59 -14.07 8.12
CA ASP A 287 -19.75 -12.75 8.75
C ASP A 287 -18.46 -12.26 9.44
N GLN A 288 -17.46 -13.11 9.59
CA GLN A 288 -16.16 -12.73 10.11
C GLN A 288 -15.19 -12.26 9.01
N ASP A 289 -15.51 -12.47 7.72
CA ASP A 289 -14.76 -11.90 6.61
C ASP A 289 -15.15 -10.43 6.40
N ARG A 290 -14.54 -9.55 7.19
CA ARG A 290 -14.77 -8.10 7.16
C ARG A 290 -13.86 -7.36 6.20
N VAL A 291 -12.91 -8.06 5.58
CA VAL A 291 -11.97 -7.51 4.58
C VAL A 291 -12.33 -7.89 3.16
N TYR A 292 -13.35 -8.78 3.00
CA TYR A 292 -13.86 -9.23 1.70
C TYR A 292 -12.76 -9.87 0.85
N LYS A 293 -12.22 -10.98 1.36
CA LYS A 293 -11.02 -11.65 0.83
C LYS A 293 -11.07 -11.97 -0.66
N THR A 294 -12.26 -12.29 -1.18
CA THR A 294 -12.44 -12.64 -2.59
C THR A 294 -12.29 -11.45 -3.53
N GLU A 295 -12.41 -10.22 -3.02
CA GLU A 295 -12.30 -8.98 -3.77
C GLU A 295 -10.87 -8.43 -3.84
N LEU A 296 -9.91 -9.05 -3.12
CA LEU A 296 -8.56 -8.54 -2.94
C LEU A 296 -7.67 -8.87 -4.14
N LEU A 297 -7.47 -7.91 -5.03
CA LEU A 297 -6.49 -7.99 -6.12
C LEU A 297 -5.06 -8.09 -5.57
N PHE A 298 -4.81 -7.34 -4.50
CA PHE A 298 -3.58 -7.40 -3.71
C PHE A 298 -3.87 -7.23 -2.22
N ALA A 299 -3.33 -8.10 -1.40
CA ALA A 299 -3.40 -8.05 0.05
C ALA A 299 -2.02 -8.27 0.68
N GLN A 300 -1.76 -7.57 1.77
CA GLN A 300 -0.64 -7.85 2.65
C GLN A 300 -1.01 -9.00 3.59
N TYR A 301 -0.12 -10.00 3.73
CA TYR A 301 -0.26 -11.05 4.73
C TYR A 301 0.43 -10.63 6.02
N ASN A 302 -0.33 -10.49 7.10
CA ASN A 302 0.18 -10.02 8.38
C ASN A 302 -0.31 -10.92 9.52
N LEU A 303 0.57 -11.72 10.10
CA LEU A 303 0.27 -12.60 11.24
C LEU A 303 -0.18 -11.82 12.48
N LYS A 304 0.19 -10.54 12.57
CA LYS A 304 -0.18 -9.63 13.65
C LYS A 304 -1.34 -8.70 13.27
N ARG A 305 -2.13 -9.03 12.25
CA ARG A 305 -3.26 -8.18 11.81
C ARG A 305 -4.19 -7.78 12.97
N GLY A 306 -4.41 -8.68 13.92
CA GLY A 306 -5.22 -8.39 15.11
C GLY A 306 -4.71 -7.22 15.96
N ASP A 307 -3.41 -6.88 15.86
CA ASP A 307 -2.83 -5.73 16.55
C ASP A 307 -3.35 -4.41 15.98
N LEU A 308 -3.77 -4.37 14.69
CA LEU A 308 -4.46 -3.20 14.10
C LEU A 308 -5.73 -2.88 14.87
N TRP A 309 -6.51 -3.90 15.27
CA TRP A 309 -7.70 -3.66 16.08
C TRP A 309 -7.36 -3.37 17.53
N LYS A 310 -6.47 -4.16 18.15
CA LYS A 310 -6.10 -4.03 19.58
C LYS A 310 -5.53 -2.65 19.89
N ASN A 311 -4.65 -2.14 19.02
CA ASN A 311 -3.89 -0.92 19.27
C ASN A 311 -4.61 0.36 18.84
N TYR A 312 -5.63 0.24 17.98
CA TYR A 312 -6.26 1.43 17.39
C TYR A 312 -7.77 1.52 17.67
N PHE A 313 -8.50 0.39 17.71
CA PHE A 313 -9.97 0.38 17.69
C PHE A 313 -10.63 -0.35 18.85
N SER A 314 -9.88 -1.02 19.71
CA SER A 314 -10.46 -1.82 20.79
C SER A 314 -11.23 -0.96 21.78
N ASN A 315 -12.41 -1.44 22.19
CA ASN A 315 -13.22 -0.81 23.23
C ASN A 315 -12.58 -0.85 24.63
N SER A 316 -11.44 -1.52 24.80
CA SER A 316 -10.63 -1.49 26.03
C SER A 316 -9.62 -0.34 26.09
N LEU A 317 -9.43 0.38 24.97
CA LEU A 317 -8.53 1.55 24.92
C LEU A 317 -9.17 2.75 25.62
N SER A 318 -8.30 3.62 26.16
CA SER A 318 -8.74 4.89 26.73
C SER A 318 -9.14 5.88 25.63
N ASP A 319 -9.97 6.88 25.99
CA ASP A 319 -10.34 7.95 25.06
C ASP A 319 -9.13 8.77 24.53
N ALA A 320 -7.99 8.73 25.24
CA ALA A 320 -6.76 9.38 24.79
C ALA A 320 -6.01 8.61 23.69
N SER A 321 -6.43 7.40 23.31
CA SER A 321 -5.72 6.54 22.36
C SER A 321 -6.59 5.81 21.34
N VAL A 322 -7.91 5.68 21.58
CA VAL A 322 -8.81 4.97 20.66
C VAL A 322 -9.11 5.81 19.43
N LEU A 323 -8.96 5.23 18.25
CA LEU A 323 -9.45 5.80 17.01
C LEU A 323 -10.94 5.46 16.86
N ARG A 324 -11.80 6.45 17.06
CA ARG A 324 -13.24 6.25 17.03
C ARG A 324 -13.92 7.28 16.16
N VAL A 325 -14.86 6.79 15.36
CA VAL A 325 -15.81 7.60 14.61
C VAL A 325 -17.02 7.88 15.52
N SER A 326 -17.53 9.10 15.58
CA SER A 326 -18.73 9.39 16.38
C SER A 326 -19.93 8.57 15.91
N ASP A 327 -20.83 8.24 16.84
CA ASP A 327 -22.03 7.46 16.53
C ASP A 327 -22.88 8.15 15.46
N ASP A 328 -23.06 9.48 15.56
CA ASP A 328 -23.82 10.27 14.59
C ASP A 328 -23.17 10.20 13.19
N MET A 329 -21.83 10.22 13.10
CA MET A 329 -21.13 10.10 11.83
C MET A 329 -21.25 8.67 11.24
N VAL A 330 -21.21 7.64 12.07
CA VAL A 330 -21.45 6.25 11.61
C VAL A 330 -22.86 6.12 11.07
N ASP A 331 -23.87 6.62 11.79
CA ASP A 331 -25.27 6.57 11.38
C ASP A 331 -25.55 7.42 10.13
N ALA A 332 -24.83 8.54 9.94
CA ALA A 332 -24.89 9.35 8.72
C ALA A 332 -24.17 8.72 7.50
N MET A 333 -23.10 7.98 7.75
CA MET A 333 -22.33 7.31 6.67
C MET A 333 -23.07 6.15 6.05
N TYR A 334 -23.83 5.38 6.79
CA TYR A 334 -24.36 4.10 6.35
C TYR A 334 -25.90 4.05 6.35
N GLU A 335 -26.46 3.46 5.31
CA GLU A 335 -27.85 2.99 5.33
C GLU A 335 -27.95 1.69 6.16
N GLU A 336 -29.08 1.45 6.83
CA GLU A 336 -29.30 0.23 7.62
C GLU A 336 -29.12 -1.07 6.82
N THR A 337 -29.34 -1.02 5.51
CA THR A 337 -29.17 -2.16 4.61
C THR A 337 -27.72 -2.42 4.23
N ASP A 338 -26.83 -1.43 4.40
CA ASP A 338 -25.42 -1.55 3.97
C ASP A 338 -24.73 -2.71 4.70
N TYR A 339 -24.19 -3.65 3.93
CA TYR A 339 -23.53 -4.82 4.49
C TYR A 339 -22.28 -4.45 5.30
N ARG A 340 -21.58 -3.36 4.91
CA ARG A 340 -20.40 -2.84 5.64
C ARG A 340 -20.79 -2.36 7.04
N TYR A 341 -21.93 -1.70 7.19
CA TYR A 341 -22.45 -1.29 8.49
C TYR A 341 -22.67 -2.48 9.43
N LYS A 342 -23.32 -3.53 8.93
CA LYS A 342 -23.64 -4.72 9.72
C LYS A 342 -22.40 -5.57 10.06
N ASN A 343 -21.42 -5.57 9.19
CA ASN A 343 -20.28 -6.49 9.25
C ASN A 343 -19.04 -5.85 9.90
N GLN A 344 -18.83 -4.53 9.74
CA GLN A 344 -17.61 -3.85 10.16
C GLN A 344 -17.77 -2.97 11.41
N TRP A 345 -18.99 -2.81 11.91
CA TRP A 345 -19.29 -2.00 13.09
C TRP A 345 -20.00 -2.81 14.17
N LYS A 346 -19.71 -2.46 15.42
CA LYS A 346 -20.34 -3.08 16.58
C LYS A 346 -20.49 -2.06 17.70
N LYS A 347 -21.69 -2.00 18.32
CA LYS A 347 -21.87 -1.29 19.59
C LYS A 347 -21.28 -2.11 20.74
N ALA A 348 -20.50 -1.46 21.58
CA ALA A 348 -19.91 -2.04 22.78
C ALA A 348 -19.72 -0.93 23.83
N LYS A 349 -19.56 -1.33 25.09
CA LYS A 349 -19.30 -0.39 26.17
C LYS A 349 -17.85 0.02 26.19
N SER A 350 -17.59 1.33 26.36
CA SER A 350 -16.30 1.91 26.65
C SER A 350 -15.84 1.57 28.09
N PRO A 351 -14.61 1.89 28.49
CA PRO A 351 -14.18 1.78 29.89
C PRO A 351 -15.02 2.61 30.86
N GLN A 352 -15.71 3.66 30.37
CA GLN A 352 -16.64 4.50 31.12
C GLN A 352 -18.09 4.00 31.11
N GLU A 353 -18.32 2.74 30.67
CA GLU A 353 -19.65 2.10 30.57
C GLU A 353 -20.63 2.78 29.59
N VAL A 354 -20.14 3.63 28.66
CA VAL A 354 -20.94 4.25 27.62
C VAL A 354 -21.00 3.31 26.40
N GLU A 355 -22.20 3.00 25.93
CA GLU A 355 -22.40 2.21 24.72
C GLU A 355 -22.21 3.09 23.47
N GLN A 356 -21.34 2.64 22.58
CA GLN A 356 -20.95 3.40 21.38
C GLN A 356 -20.42 2.46 20.28
N TYR A 357 -20.34 2.96 19.01
CA TYR A 357 -19.79 2.18 17.92
C TYR A 357 -18.27 2.03 17.99
N TYR A 358 -17.83 0.82 17.65
CA TYR A 358 -16.42 0.48 17.44
C TYR A 358 -16.23 -0.16 16.07
N PHE A 359 -15.17 0.24 15.36
CA PHE A 359 -14.79 -0.34 14.10
C PHE A 359 -14.10 -1.68 14.30
N ILE A 360 -14.64 -2.76 13.71
CA ILE A 360 -14.21 -4.13 13.98
C ILE A 360 -13.62 -4.85 12.77
N LYS A 361 -13.32 -4.14 11.67
CA LYS A 361 -12.80 -4.72 10.43
C LYS A 361 -11.59 -5.63 10.66
N TYR A 362 -10.67 -5.22 11.54
CA TYR A 362 -9.45 -5.94 11.87
C TYR A 362 -9.51 -6.72 13.18
N SER A 363 -10.68 -6.81 13.83
CA SER A 363 -10.81 -7.61 15.05
C SER A 363 -10.52 -9.09 14.79
N GLU A 364 -10.21 -9.80 15.86
CA GLU A 364 -9.87 -11.22 15.79
C GLU A 364 -11.00 -12.03 15.13
N VAL A 365 -10.61 -13.05 14.38
CA VAL A 365 -11.48 -14.02 13.74
C VAL A 365 -11.42 -15.30 14.55
N SER A 366 -12.56 -15.74 15.03
CA SER A 366 -12.66 -16.95 15.85
C SER A 366 -12.48 -18.20 14.99
N ILE A 367 -11.67 -19.13 15.50
CA ILE A 367 -11.54 -20.49 14.98
C ILE A 367 -12.16 -21.43 16.02
N SER A 368 -13.14 -22.22 15.61
CA SER A 368 -13.87 -23.11 16.51
C SER A 368 -13.03 -24.30 16.94
N ASN A 369 -12.21 -24.82 16.03
CA ASN A 369 -11.30 -25.91 16.30
C ASN A 369 -9.88 -25.56 15.80
N PRO A 370 -8.96 -25.17 16.71
CA PRO A 370 -7.59 -24.84 16.35
C PRO A 370 -6.78 -25.96 15.67
N ASP A 371 -7.21 -27.21 15.77
CA ASP A 371 -6.57 -28.35 15.13
C ASP A 371 -7.16 -28.67 13.75
N ASN A 372 -8.21 -27.96 13.33
CA ASN A 372 -8.85 -28.16 12.04
C ASN A 372 -8.19 -27.29 10.97
N GLU A 373 -7.26 -27.88 10.20
CA GLU A 373 -6.54 -27.18 9.12
C GLU A 373 -7.47 -26.63 8.03
N LYS A 374 -8.58 -27.35 7.73
CA LYS A 374 -9.57 -26.87 6.76
C LYS A 374 -10.27 -25.59 7.23
N GLU A 375 -10.63 -25.51 8.51
CA GLU A 375 -11.21 -24.28 9.09
C GLU A 375 -10.19 -23.13 9.07
N LYS A 376 -8.91 -23.40 9.42
CA LYS A 376 -7.83 -22.42 9.36
C LYS A 376 -7.67 -21.85 7.94
N GLN A 377 -7.72 -22.69 6.91
CA GLN A 377 -7.64 -22.26 5.52
C GLN A 377 -8.85 -21.44 5.09
N GLN A 378 -10.07 -21.86 5.46
CA GLN A 378 -11.28 -21.10 5.16
C GLN A 378 -11.27 -19.70 5.79
N LYS A 379 -10.59 -19.55 6.94
CA LYS A 379 -10.49 -18.30 7.71
C LYS A 379 -9.13 -17.60 7.57
N GLU A 380 -8.44 -17.79 6.44
CA GLU A 380 -7.16 -17.12 6.15
C GLU A 380 -7.27 -15.60 6.13
N HIS A 381 -8.47 -15.04 5.84
CA HIS A 381 -8.74 -13.61 5.90
C HIS A 381 -8.39 -12.98 7.25
N ARG A 382 -8.22 -13.79 8.32
CA ARG A 382 -7.74 -13.32 9.63
C ARG A 382 -6.35 -12.67 9.61
N TYR A 383 -5.58 -12.91 8.54
CA TYR A 383 -4.25 -12.36 8.35
C TYR A 383 -4.15 -11.36 7.19
N LEU A 384 -5.24 -11.15 6.45
CA LEU A 384 -5.23 -10.29 5.28
C LEU A 384 -5.45 -8.82 5.64
N VAL A 385 -4.61 -7.97 5.09
CA VAL A 385 -4.76 -6.52 5.12
C VAL A 385 -4.98 -6.06 3.67
N PRO A 386 -6.13 -5.45 3.34
CA PRO A 386 -6.44 -5.00 1.98
C PRO A 386 -5.44 -3.94 1.50
N MET A 387 -4.95 -4.11 0.26
CA MET A 387 -4.09 -3.14 -0.40
C MET A 387 -4.73 -2.58 -1.67
N ILE A 388 -5.27 -3.45 -2.52
CA ILE A 388 -6.01 -3.07 -3.73
C ILE A 388 -7.20 -4.03 -3.86
N ARG A 389 -8.40 -3.47 -4.08
CA ARG A 389 -9.63 -4.25 -4.24
C ARG A 389 -10.27 -4.01 -5.60
N VAL A 390 -11.03 -5.00 -6.09
CA VAL A 390 -11.75 -4.89 -7.36
C VAL A 390 -12.81 -3.78 -7.32
N SER A 391 -13.40 -3.48 -6.15
CA SER A 391 -14.36 -2.37 -5.97
C SER A 391 -13.78 -1.03 -6.38
N GLU A 392 -12.50 -0.77 -6.13
CA GLU A 392 -11.82 0.46 -6.55
C GLU A 392 -11.80 0.62 -8.07
N MET A 393 -11.62 -0.46 -8.81
CA MET A 393 -11.64 -0.40 -10.27
C MET A 393 -13.01 0.05 -10.82
N TYR A 394 -14.09 -0.40 -10.19
CA TYR A 394 -15.43 0.05 -10.54
C TYR A 394 -15.65 1.53 -10.17
N TYR A 395 -15.09 2.03 -9.08
CA TYR A 395 -15.15 3.45 -8.74
C TYR A 395 -14.33 4.31 -9.72
N ILE A 396 -13.15 3.84 -10.15
CA ILE A 396 -12.36 4.52 -11.18
C ILE A 396 -13.13 4.59 -12.50
N ILE A 397 -13.79 3.49 -12.92
CA ILE A 397 -14.65 3.50 -14.11
C ILE A 397 -15.80 4.49 -13.92
N ALA A 398 -16.50 4.46 -12.80
CA ALA A 398 -17.61 5.36 -12.52
C ALA A 398 -17.20 6.84 -12.61
N GLU A 399 -16.00 7.18 -12.14
CA GLU A 399 -15.49 8.55 -12.15
C GLU A 399 -15.02 9.02 -13.53
N CYS A 400 -14.39 8.13 -14.30
CA CYS A 400 -13.71 8.51 -15.55
C CYS A 400 -14.53 8.23 -16.81
N GLU A 401 -15.62 7.48 -16.70
CA GLU A 401 -16.44 7.09 -17.86
C GLU A 401 -17.32 8.24 -18.35
N ALA A 402 -17.21 8.58 -19.62
CA ALA A 402 -17.98 9.65 -20.22
C ALA A 402 -19.45 9.28 -20.46
N ASP A 403 -19.74 7.99 -20.71
CA ASP A 403 -21.12 7.50 -20.84
C ASP A 403 -21.75 7.38 -19.45
N GLN A 404 -22.78 8.20 -19.21
CA GLN A 404 -23.47 8.28 -17.91
C GLN A 404 -24.07 6.94 -17.47
N THR A 405 -24.59 6.14 -18.44
CA THR A 405 -25.17 4.84 -18.14
C THR A 405 -24.09 3.84 -17.69
N LEU A 406 -22.96 3.83 -18.38
CA LEU A 406 -21.84 2.96 -18.02
C LEU A 406 -21.22 3.38 -16.68
N ALA A 407 -21.10 4.68 -16.41
CA ALA A 407 -20.64 5.22 -15.13
C ALA A 407 -21.57 4.78 -13.97
N LEU A 408 -22.89 4.94 -14.13
CA LEU A 408 -23.88 4.48 -13.15
C LEU A 408 -23.85 2.95 -12.96
N ASN A 409 -23.69 2.20 -14.04
CA ASN A 409 -23.59 0.73 -13.94
C ASN A 409 -22.35 0.32 -13.14
N ALA A 410 -21.24 1.01 -13.29
CA ALA A 410 -20.00 0.72 -12.56
C ALA A 410 -20.17 0.93 -11.04
N ILE A 411 -20.65 2.09 -10.59
CA ILE A 411 -20.87 2.32 -9.15
C ILE A 411 -21.94 1.38 -8.59
N ASN A 412 -22.99 1.09 -9.37
CA ASN A 412 -24.08 0.22 -8.95
C ASN A 412 -23.64 -1.25 -8.80
N LYS A 413 -22.60 -1.70 -9.52
CA LYS A 413 -22.05 -3.04 -9.31
C LYS A 413 -21.54 -3.21 -7.87
N VAL A 414 -20.84 -2.21 -7.34
CA VAL A 414 -20.37 -2.22 -5.94
C VAL A 414 -21.53 -2.02 -4.97
N ARG A 415 -22.41 -1.04 -5.20
CA ARG A 415 -23.56 -0.76 -4.35
C ARG A 415 -24.44 -2.00 -4.15
N ASN A 416 -24.71 -2.74 -5.22
CA ASN A 416 -25.46 -4.00 -5.15
C ASN A 416 -24.76 -5.06 -4.30
N ALA A 417 -23.44 -5.18 -4.43
CA ALA A 417 -22.65 -6.09 -3.58
C ALA A 417 -22.72 -5.70 -2.10
N ARG A 418 -22.93 -4.43 -1.79
CA ARG A 418 -23.08 -3.89 -0.43
C ARG A 418 -24.54 -3.81 0.05
N ALA A 419 -25.51 -4.36 -0.70
CA ALA A 419 -26.96 -4.32 -0.42
C ALA A 419 -27.58 -2.91 -0.45
N LEU A 420 -26.99 -2.00 -1.21
CA LEU A 420 -27.51 -0.66 -1.44
C LEU A 420 -28.35 -0.60 -2.70
N LYS A 421 -29.30 0.34 -2.74
CA LYS A 421 -30.10 0.61 -3.92
C LYS A 421 -29.26 1.21 -5.04
N ASN A 422 -29.67 0.95 -6.28
CA ASN A 422 -29.04 1.57 -7.44
C ASN A 422 -29.17 3.09 -7.41
N LEU A 423 -28.06 3.76 -7.72
CA LEU A 423 -28.05 5.17 -8.09
C LEU A 423 -28.61 5.28 -9.51
N THR A 424 -29.63 6.11 -9.71
CA THR A 424 -30.30 6.31 -10.99
C THR A 424 -30.11 7.71 -11.56
N ASP A 425 -29.71 8.65 -10.71
CA ASP A 425 -29.47 10.05 -11.09
C ASP A 425 -27.97 10.31 -11.21
N TYR A 426 -27.49 10.51 -12.43
CA TYR A 426 -26.08 10.79 -12.71
C TYR A 426 -25.59 12.10 -12.04
N SER A 427 -26.48 13.08 -11.83
CA SER A 427 -26.10 14.32 -11.18
C SER A 427 -25.60 14.13 -9.74
N GLN A 428 -25.94 13.02 -9.11
CA GLN A 428 -25.53 12.65 -7.75
C GLN A 428 -24.23 11.80 -7.74
N LEU A 429 -23.71 11.39 -8.91
CA LEU A 429 -22.60 10.43 -8.99
C LEU A 429 -21.36 10.91 -8.19
N ALA A 430 -20.95 12.15 -8.35
CA ALA A 430 -19.75 12.68 -7.67
C ALA A 430 -19.90 12.66 -6.14
N SER A 431 -21.06 13.05 -5.60
CA SER A 431 -21.32 13.01 -4.17
C SER A 431 -21.44 11.58 -3.64
N GLU A 432 -22.05 10.66 -4.40
CA GLU A 432 -22.13 9.26 -4.01
C GLU A 432 -20.78 8.54 -4.09
N LEU A 433 -19.92 8.89 -5.05
CA LEU A 433 -18.54 8.37 -5.09
C LEU A 433 -17.76 8.77 -3.84
N GLU A 434 -17.85 10.01 -3.38
CA GLU A 434 -17.21 10.43 -2.14
C GLU A 434 -17.71 9.62 -0.93
N LYS A 435 -19.04 9.42 -0.81
CA LYS A 435 -19.62 8.58 0.24
C LYS A 435 -19.16 7.13 0.14
N GLU A 436 -19.06 6.59 -1.09
CA GLU A 436 -18.56 5.23 -1.29
C GLU A 436 -17.09 5.12 -0.91
N TYR A 437 -16.23 6.09 -1.23
CA TYR A 437 -14.84 6.11 -0.75
C TYR A 437 -14.77 6.16 0.78
N LYS A 438 -15.58 6.98 1.44
CA LYS A 438 -15.67 7.03 2.90
C LYS A 438 -16.06 5.66 3.50
N ARG A 439 -17.06 4.99 2.94
CA ARG A 439 -17.58 3.70 3.45
C ARG A 439 -16.64 2.53 3.17
N GLU A 440 -16.05 2.50 1.98
CA GLU A 440 -15.32 1.34 1.46
C GLU A 440 -13.89 1.28 1.99
N PHE A 441 -13.22 2.43 2.14
CA PHE A 441 -11.79 2.50 2.43
C PHE A 441 -11.44 2.93 3.85
N ILE A 442 -12.42 3.02 4.75
CA ILE A 442 -12.12 3.23 6.17
C ILE A 442 -11.23 2.11 6.71
N GLY A 443 -10.18 2.48 7.43
CA GLY A 443 -9.15 1.56 7.89
C GLY A 443 -8.19 1.10 6.79
N GLU A 444 -8.09 1.80 5.64
CA GLU A 444 -7.20 1.47 4.53
C GLU A 444 -6.35 2.67 4.07
N GLY A 445 -6.44 3.82 4.74
CA GLY A 445 -5.60 5.00 4.49
C GLY A 445 -5.77 5.64 3.10
N GLN A 446 -6.92 5.45 2.42
CA GLN A 446 -7.10 5.90 1.03
C GLN A 446 -7.85 7.23 0.91
N LEU A 447 -8.72 7.58 1.86
CA LEU A 447 -9.60 8.74 1.75
C LEU A 447 -8.85 10.07 1.71
N PHE A 448 -7.76 10.22 2.48
CA PHE A 448 -6.94 11.43 2.44
C PHE A 448 -6.37 11.70 1.05
N PHE A 449 -5.91 10.66 0.37
CA PHE A 449 -5.39 10.77 -0.98
C PHE A 449 -6.48 11.03 -2.02
N TYR A 450 -7.71 10.56 -1.78
CA TYR A 450 -8.88 10.94 -2.58
C TYR A 450 -9.13 12.45 -2.48
N TYR A 451 -9.11 13.01 -1.28
CA TYR A 451 -9.26 14.46 -1.09
C TYR A 451 -8.11 15.27 -1.71
N LYS A 452 -6.87 14.83 -1.48
CA LYS A 452 -5.68 15.50 -2.03
C LYS A 452 -5.72 15.57 -3.56
N ARG A 453 -5.99 14.46 -4.25
CA ARG A 453 -6.03 14.47 -5.72
C ARG A 453 -7.16 15.35 -6.30
N LEU A 454 -8.26 15.49 -5.57
CA LEU A 454 -9.37 16.37 -5.96
C LEU A 454 -9.14 17.84 -5.57
N ALA A 455 -8.06 18.15 -4.84
CA ALA A 455 -7.79 19.46 -4.28
C ALA A 455 -8.99 19.98 -3.47
N LYS A 456 -9.55 19.13 -2.58
CA LYS A 456 -10.71 19.52 -1.75
C LYS A 456 -10.31 20.67 -0.83
N GLU A 457 -11.03 21.78 -0.89
CA GLU A 457 -10.79 22.95 -0.04
C GLU A 457 -11.34 22.78 1.37
N GLN A 458 -12.29 21.85 1.56
CA GLN A 458 -12.91 21.56 2.85
C GLN A 458 -13.15 20.06 3.01
N ILE A 459 -12.90 19.56 4.23
CA ILE A 459 -13.24 18.20 4.65
C ILE A 459 -14.25 18.26 5.78
N GLU A 460 -15.42 17.61 5.59
CA GLU A 460 -16.46 17.47 6.62
C GLU A 460 -16.14 16.30 7.54
N TYR A 461 -16.26 16.53 8.86
CA TYR A 461 -15.95 15.53 9.89
C TYR A 461 -17.03 15.33 10.96
N GLY A 462 -18.23 15.79 10.74
CA GLY A 462 -19.37 15.61 11.64
C GLY A 462 -20.40 16.70 11.51
N GLU A 463 -21.44 16.60 12.31
CA GLU A 463 -22.51 17.59 12.43
C GLU A 463 -22.34 18.39 13.73
N GLY A 464 -22.37 19.69 13.65
CA GLY A 464 -22.40 20.59 14.78
C GLY A 464 -23.78 21.20 14.99
N TYR A 465 -23.96 21.94 16.08
CA TYR A 465 -25.23 22.61 16.40
C TYR A 465 -25.66 23.58 15.30
N TRP A 466 -24.68 24.16 14.57
CA TRP A 466 -24.90 25.19 13.55
C TRP A 466 -24.70 24.70 12.10
N GLY A 467 -24.56 23.41 11.89
CA GLY A 467 -24.31 22.76 10.60
C GLY A 467 -23.04 21.89 10.58
N PRO A 468 -22.61 21.41 9.39
CA PRO A 468 -21.45 20.53 9.28
C PRO A 468 -20.19 21.11 9.91
N LEU A 469 -19.45 20.27 10.63
CA LEU A 469 -18.11 20.59 11.10
C LEU A 469 -17.13 20.36 9.98
N THR A 470 -16.35 21.38 9.62
CA THR A 470 -15.40 21.31 8.50
C THR A 470 -14.00 21.72 8.95
N VAL A 471 -13.00 21.19 8.26
CA VAL A 471 -11.63 21.70 8.30
C VAL A 471 -11.27 22.28 6.93
N GLU A 472 -10.78 23.51 6.93
CA GLU A 472 -10.24 24.14 5.72
C GLU A 472 -8.93 23.48 5.35
N MET A 473 -8.79 23.15 4.06
CA MET A 473 -7.61 22.46 3.51
C MET A 473 -6.86 23.38 2.53
N ASP A 474 -5.56 23.26 2.57
CA ASP A 474 -4.62 23.97 1.71
C ASP A 474 -3.44 23.05 1.34
N THR A 475 -2.53 23.55 0.52
CA THR A 475 -1.36 22.81 0.07
C THR A 475 -0.49 22.34 1.25
N ASP A 476 -0.32 23.17 2.29
CA ASP A 476 0.55 22.86 3.44
C ASP A 476 -0.03 21.71 4.30
N LYS A 477 -1.36 21.60 4.34
CA LYS A 477 -2.02 20.47 5.02
C LYS A 477 -1.99 19.18 4.19
N TYR A 478 -1.98 19.30 2.86
CA TYR A 478 -1.88 18.12 1.99
C TYR A 478 -0.46 17.61 1.79
N ILE A 479 0.56 18.46 1.93
CA ILE A 479 1.94 18.13 1.60
C ILE A 479 2.85 18.44 2.81
N PRO A 480 3.22 17.40 3.59
CA PRO A 480 4.19 17.60 4.68
C PRO A 480 5.55 17.99 4.12
N SER A 481 6.33 18.71 4.92
CA SER A 481 7.73 18.99 4.62
C SER A 481 8.52 17.70 4.38
N LEU A 482 9.49 17.73 3.46
CA LEU A 482 10.45 16.64 3.34
C LEU A 482 11.15 16.38 4.68
N PRO A 483 11.52 15.13 4.99
CA PRO A 483 12.24 14.80 6.21
C PRO A 483 13.54 15.59 6.37
N ASP A 484 13.93 15.86 7.60
CA ASP A 484 15.13 16.66 7.88
C ASP A 484 16.41 15.95 7.38
N SER A 485 16.47 14.61 7.41
CA SER A 485 17.58 13.86 6.82
C SER A 485 17.73 14.14 5.32
N GLU A 486 16.62 14.25 4.59
CA GLU A 486 16.62 14.51 3.16
C GLU A 486 17.01 15.97 2.85
N LYS A 487 16.48 16.94 3.64
CA LYS A 487 16.84 18.36 3.50
C LYS A 487 18.33 18.60 3.78
N ASN A 488 18.86 18.03 4.86
CA ASN A 488 20.23 18.25 5.30
C ASN A 488 21.28 17.70 4.31
N ASN A 489 20.95 16.61 3.62
CA ASN A 489 21.83 16.02 2.60
C ASN A 489 21.86 16.83 1.28
N ARG A 490 21.00 17.87 1.14
CA ARG A 490 20.88 18.71 -0.06
C ARG A 490 21.35 20.13 0.14
N ILE A 491 21.85 20.47 1.33
CA ILE A 491 22.44 21.79 1.62
C ILE A 491 23.90 21.76 1.19
N ASP A 492 24.15 21.97 -0.12
CA ASP A 492 25.45 22.33 -0.70
C ASP A 492 25.27 23.40 -1.78
#